data_c4a6165800451236c8833bd1a7cbea70
#
_entry.id   c4a6165800451236c8833bd1a7cbea70
#
_cell.length_a   1.000
_cell.length_b   1.000
_cell.length_c   1.000
_cell.angle_alpha   90.00
_cell.angle_beta   90.00
_cell.angle_gamma   90.00
#
_symmetry.space_group_name_H-M   'P 1'
#
loop_
_entity.id
_entity.type
_entity.pdbx_description
1 polymer ?
#
loop_
_entity_poly.entity_id
_entity_poly.type
_entity_poly.pdbx_seq_one_letter_code
_entity_poly.pdbx_strand_id
1 'polypeptide(L)'
;MKPNFFNQSKKLLLVAAIAIFSLSQATAAASEELIRAFNHTFPDARYVRWTEDHDYQVVSFTLNETQCKICYSKEGAIVYSLKYMRENDLPLKPLMAVKKKYKDKQIVGVVELTNANGVLYELTISDDKKWYVVRADAQGGIVYTRYAFNKPA
;
A
#
# COMPACT_ATOMS: atom_id res chain seq x y z
N MET A 1 -45.83 72.44 21.22
CA MET A 1 -46.10 71.71 20.00
C MET A 1 -44.83 70.92 19.64
N LYS A 2 -44.87 69.63 19.77
CA LYS A 2 -43.70 68.72 19.53
C LYS A 2 -43.85 67.97 18.23
N PRO A 3 -42.87 67.88 17.39
CA PRO A 3 -42.89 66.91 16.27
C PRO A 3 -42.32 65.58 16.73
N ASN A 4 -43.05 64.51 16.39
CA ASN A 4 -42.66 63.12 16.59
C ASN A 4 -41.54 62.74 15.68
N PHE A 5 -40.44 62.24 16.28
CA PHE A 5 -39.39 61.57 15.56
C PHE A 5 -39.74 60.10 15.32
N PHE A 6 -39.97 59.78 14.10
CA PHE A 6 -40.14 58.41 13.60
C PHE A 6 -38.85 57.67 13.69
N ASN A 7 -38.75 56.72 14.61
CA ASN A 7 -37.59 55.90 14.81
C ASN A 7 -37.61 54.72 13.82
N GLN A 8 -36.94 54.84 12.71
CA GLN A 8 -36.79 53.77 11.76
C GLN A 8 -35.63 52.85 12.22
N SER A 9 -36.00 51.76 12.86
CA SER A 9 -35.07 50.65 13.15
C SER A 9 -34.61 49.98 11.87
N LYS A 10 -33.46 50.31 11.36
CA LYS A 10 -32.80 49.58 10.30
C LYS A 10 -32.36 48.24 10.85
N LYS A 11 -33.12 47.20 10.50
CA LYS A 11 -32.69 45.80 10.73
C LYS A 11 -31.53 45.52 9.83
N LEU A 12 -30.33 45.52 10.41
CA LEU A 12 -29.11 45.08 9.78
C LEU A 12 -29.16 43.55 9.68
N LEU A 13 -29.52 43.03 8.51
CA LEU A 13 -29.38 41.60 8.20
C LEU A 13 -27.90 41.28 8.06
N LEU A 14 -27.32 40.73 9.13
CA LEU A 14 -25.96 40.16 9.11
C LEU A 14 -26.04 38.81 8.39
N VAL A 15 -25.78 38.80 7.09
CA VAL A 15 -25.57 37.58 6.33
C VAL A 15 -24.19 37.06 6.68
N ALA A 16 -24.12 36.14 7.64
CA ALA A 16 -22.92 35.37 7.91
C ALA A 16 -22.69 34.45 6.73
N ALA A 17 -21.83 34.83 5.80
CA ALA A 17 -21.29 33.95 4.79
C ALA A 17 -20.38 32.93 5.49
N ILE A 18 -20.91 31.75 5.77
CA ILE A 18 -20.12 30.59 6.18
C ILE A 18 -19.33 30.18 4.95
N ALA A 19 -18.10 30.69 4.85
CA ALA A 19 -17.11 30.15 3.92
C ALA A 19 -16.77 28.74 4.42
N ILE A 20 -17.42 27.74 3.83
CA ILE A 20 -17.02 26.34 3.95
C ILE A 20 -15.67 26.25 3.23
N PHE A 21 -14.59 26.43 3.97
CA PHE A 21 -13.27 25.98 3.57
C PHE A 21 -13.34 24.46 3.50
N SER A 22 -13.74 23.94 2.35
CA SER A 22 -13.38 22.57 2.00
C SER A 22 -11.85 22.54 1.98
N LEU A 23 -11.27 22.09 3.09
CA LEU A 23 -9.90 21.57 3.08
C LEU A 23 -9.92 20.37 2.12
N SER A 24 -9.74 20.64 0.85
CA SER A 24 -9.23 19.64 -0.07
C SER A 24 -7.89 19.24 0.53
N GLN A 25 -7.85 18.11 1.20
CA GLN A 25 -6.59 17.45 1.43
C GLN A 25 -6.04 17.21 0.02
N ALA A 26 -5.13 18.05 -0.41
CA ALA A 26 -4.32 17.80 -1.57
C ALA A 26 -3.52 16.54 -1.20
N THR A 27 -4.06 15.38 -1.53
CA THR A 27 -3.24 14.19 -1.69
C THR A 27 -2.28 14.59 -2.78
N ALA A 28 -1.01 14.78 -2.44
CA ALA A 28 0.01 15.10 -3.42
C ALA A 28 -0.01 13.94 -4.41
N ALA A 29 -0.61 14.19 -5.56
CA ALA A 29 -0.66 13.20 -6.62
C ALA A 29 0.79 12.93 -7.06
N ALA A 30 1.09 11.67 -7.37
CA ALA A 30 2.38 11.32 -7.94
C ALA A 30 2.71 12.28 -9.08
N SER A 31 3.98 12.68 -9.20
CA SER A 31 4.38 13.63 -10.24
C SER A 31 4.00 13.09 -11.61
N GLU A 32 3.59 13.96 -12.54
CA GLU A 32 3.25 13.54 -13.89
C GLU A 32 4.40 12.80 -14.59
N GLU A 33 5.65 13.18 -14.28
CA GLU A 33 6.84 12.52 -14.79
C GLU A 33 6.93 11.07 -14.30
N LEU A 34 6.69 10.84 -13.01
CA LEU A 34 6.70 9.50 -12.42
C LEU A 34 5.59 8.63 -13.01
N ILE A 35 4.39 9.20 -13.19
CA ILE A 35 3.26 8.49 -13.82
C ILE A 35 3.60 8.12 -15.27
N ARG A 36 4.20 9.02 -16.04
CA ARG A 36 4.64 8.73 -17.42
C ARG A 36 5.70 7.64 -17.46
N ALA A 37 6.71 7.70 -16.59
CA ALA A 37 7.75 6.68 -16.49
C ALA A 37 7.18 5.31 -16.13
N PHE A 38 6.26 5.27 -15.17
CA PHE A 38 5.54 4.05 -14.79
C PHE A 38 4.75 3.46 -15.97
N ASN A 39 3.93 4.27 -16.65
CA ASN A 39 3.12 3.80 -17.77
C ASN A 39 3.97 3.31 -18.96
N HIS A 40 5.13 3.93 -19.19
CA HIS A 40 6.07 3.47 -20.20
C HIS A 40 6.70 2.12 -19.82
N THR A 41 7.01 1.92 -18.53
CA THR A 41 7.65 0.70 -18.04
C THR A 41 6.67 -0.47 -17.94
N PHE A 42 5.42 -0.18 -17.60
CA PHE A 42 4.35 -1.18 -17.38
C PHE A 42 3.11 -0.89 -18.23
N PRO A 43 3.21 -0.96 -19.58
CA PRO A 43 2.09 -0.62 -20.46
C PRO A 43 0.86 -1.51 -20.27
N ASP A 44 1.05 -2.75 -19.80
CA ASP A 44 -0.02 -3.73 -19.56
C ASP A 44 -0.54 -3.72 -18.12
N ALA A 45 -0.11 -2.75 -17.28
CA ALA A 45 -0.60 -2.62 -15.92
C ALA A 45 -2.10 -2.29 -15.91
N ARG A 46 -2.86 -3.02 -15.07
CA ARG A 46 -4.30 -2.81 -14.87
C ARG A 46 -4.59 -2.42 -13.43
N TYR A 47 -5.73 -1.76 -13.20
CA TYR A 47 -6.19 -1.36 -11.86
C TYR A 47 -5.16 -0.50 -11.12
N VAL A 48 -4.50 0.39 -11.84
CA VAL A 48 -3.45 1.26 -11.32
C VAL A 48 -4.03 2.26 -10.32
N ARG A 49 -3.50 2.25 -9.11
CA ARG A 49 -3.87 3.19 -8.05
C ARG A 49 -2.62 3.80 -7.43
N TRP A 50 -2.53 5.10 -7.44
CA TRP A 50 -1.50 5.86 -6.74
C TRP A 50 -2.01 6.30 -5.37
N THR A 51 -1.17 6.21 -4.36
CA THR A 51 -1.41 6.72 -3.01
C THR A 51 -0.12 7.34 -2.48
N GLU A 52 -0.27 8.31 -1.58
CA GLU A 52 0.85 8.88 -0.85
C GLU A 52 0.88 8.28 0.56
N ASP A 53 2.07 7.94 1.01
CA ASP A 53 2.32 7.46 2.38
C ASP A 53 3.55 8.21 2.93
N HIS A 54 3.28 9.28 3.71
CA HIS A 54 4.29 10.19 4.24
C HIS A 54 5.14 10.81 3.12
N ASP A 55 6.39 10.35 3.00
CA ASP A 55 7.37 10.84 2.04
C ASP A 55 7.49 9.94 0.80
N TYR A 56 6.58 9.00 0.63
CA TYR A 56 6.63 8.01 -0.44
C TYR A 56 5.42 8.10 -1.34
N GLN A 57 5.65 7.84 -2.62
CA GLN A 57 4.61 7.62 -3.63
C GLN A 57 4.46 6.13 -3.85
N VAL A 58 3.27 5.61 -3.65
CA VAL A 58 3.01 4.17 -3.76
C VAL A 58 2.04 3.90 -4.90
N VAL A 59 2.43 3.07 -5.85
CA VAL A 59 1.54 2.57 -6.89
C VAL A 59 1.21 1.11 -6.64
N SER A 60 -0.08 0.79 -6.66
CA SER A 60 -0.62 -0.58 -6.64
C SER A 60 -1.26 -0.87 -7.98
N PHE A 61 -0.98 -2.02 -8.55
CA PHE A 61 -1.47 -2.41 -9.88
C PHE A 61 -1.51 -3.93 -10.04
N THR A 62 -2.13 -4.39 -11.11
CA THR A 62 -2.11 -5.80 -11.51
C THR A 62 -1.35 -5.94 -12.82
N LEU A 63 -0.38 -6.83 -12.87
CA LEU A 63 0.38 -7.17 -14.05
C LEU A 63 0.33 -8.70 -14.25
N ASN A 64 -0.14 -9.16 -15.43
CA ASN A 64 -0.28 -10.59 -15.72
C ASN A 64 -1.01 -11.35 -14.59
N GLU A 65 -2.17 -10.85 -14.17
CA GLU A 65 -3.00 -11.39 -13.08
C GLU A 65 -2.35 -11.38 -11.68
N THR A 66 -1.14 -10.84 -11.56
CA THR A 66 -0.41 -10.74 -10.32
C THR A 66 -0.54 -9.33 -9.73
N GLN A 67 -0.93 -9.24 -8.46
CA GLN A 67 -0.94 -7.96 -7.76
C GLN A 67 0.49 -7.52 -7.45
N CYS A 68 0.78 -6.26 -7.75
CA CYS A 68 2.07 -5.64 -7.53
C CYS A 68 1.92 -4.31 -6.80
N LYS A 69 2.97 -3.92 -6.10
CA LYS A 69 3.09 -2.61 -5.47
C LYS A 69 4.52 -2.11 -5.63
N ILE A 70 4.70 -0.85 -5.98
CA ILE A 70 6.01 -0.19 -6.00
C ILE A 70 5.93 1.05 -5.12
N CYS A 71 6.93 1.20 -4.26
CA CYS A 71 7.14 2.38 -3.43
C CYS A 71 8.28 3.21 -4.00
N TYR A 72 8.00 4.46 -4.28
CA TYR A 72 8.98 5.44 -4.76
C TYR A 72 9.27 6.48 -3.69
N SER A 73 10.48 6.98 -3.64
CA SER A 73 10.82 8.19 -2.88
C SER A 73 10.20 9.44 -3.54
N LYS A 74 10.26 10.58 -2.88
CA LYS A 74 9.84 11.88 -3.46
C LYS A 74 10.60 12.23 -4.74
N GLU A 75 11.83 11.79 -4.85
CA GLU A 75 12.70 11.98 -6.01
C GLU A 75 12.43 10.98 -7.14
N GLY A 76 11.45 10.08 -6.99
CA GLY A 76 11.08 9.08 -7.99
C GLY A 76 11.96 7.83 -8.03
N ALA A 77 12.87 7.64 -7.06
CA ALA A 77 13.66 6.41 -6.96
C ALA A 77 12.83 5.28 -6.35
N ILE A 78 12.98 4.05 -6.87
CA ILE A 78 12.33 2.86 -6.29
C ILE A 78 12.99 2.53 -4.96
N VAL A 79 12.21 2.53 -3.89
CA VAL A 79 12.63 2.14 -2.55
C VAL A 79 12.47 0.64 -2.34
N TYR A 80 11.30 0.12 -2.70
CA TYR A 80 11.02 -1.32 -2.74
C TYR A 80 9.87 -1.63 -3.69
N SER A 81 9.78 -2.90 -4.08
CA SER A 81 8.58 -3.43 -4.74
C SER A 81 8.09 -4.69 -4.05
N LEU A 82 6.79 -4.91 -4.13
CA LEU A 82 6.11 -6.12 -3.66
C LEU A 82 5.40 -6.79 -4.81
N LYS A 83 5.49 -8.12 -4.86
CA LYS A 83 4.74 -8.96 -5.80
C LYS A 83 4.04 -10.05 -5.00
N TYR A 84 2.71 -10.09 -5.11
CA TYR A 84 1.89 -11.08 -4.41
C TYR A 84 1.80 -12.35 -5.26
N MET A 85 2.34 -13.44 -4.77
CA MET A 85 2.57 -14.68 -5.50
C MET A 85 1.78 -15.83 -4.90
N ARG A 86 1.60 -16.89 -5.66
CA ARG A 86 1.15 -18.19 -5.17
C ARG A 86 2.36 -19.06 -4.81
N GLU A 87 2.13 -20.11 -4.05
CA GLU A 87 3.17 -21.09 -3.72
C GLU A 87 3.91 -21.62 -4.95
N ASN A 88 3.17 -21.90 -6.04
CA ASN A 88 3.73 -22.45 -7.29
C ASN A 88 4.65 -21.49 -8.05
N ASP A 89 4.55 -20.19 -7.75
CA ASP A 89 5.38 -19.16 -8.38
C ASP A 89 6.66 -18.89 -7.58
N LEU A 90 6.78 -19.49 -6.38
CA LEU A 90 7.95 -19.32 -5.52
C LEU A 90 9.16 -20.08 -6.13
N PRO A 91 10.33 -19.46 -6.21
CA PRO A 91 11.55 -20.14 -6.64
C PRO A 91 11.84 -21.41 -5.82
N LEU A 92 12.41 -22.40 -6.49
CA LEU A 92 12.56 -23.75 -5.92
C LEU A 92 13.34 -23.77 -4.61
N LYS A 93 14.42 -22.97 -4.49
CA LYS A 93 15.28 -22.99 -3.29
C LYS A 93 14.53 -22.54 -2.03
N PRO A 94 13.90 -21.35 -1.97
CA PRO A 94 13.11 -20.94 -0.81
C PRO A 94 11.89 -21.84 -0.57
N LEU A 95 11.22 -22.35 -1.63
CA LEU A 95 10.11 -23.28 -1.49
C LEU A 95 10.56 -24.57 -0.76
N MET A 96 11.62 -25.19 -1.22
CA MET A 96 12.14 -26.44 -0.60
C MET A 96 12.59 -26.20 0.83
N ALA A 97 13.27 -25.10 1.12
CA ALA A 97 13.76 -24.78 2.46
C ALA A 97 12.58 -24.61 3.45
N VAL A 98 11.53 -23.87 3.06
CA VAL A 98 10.36 -23.66 3.89
C VAL A 98 9.61 -24.97 4.08
N LYS A 99 9.32 -25.74 3.04
CA LYS A 99 8.66 -27.05 3.15
C LYS A 99 9.45 -28.06 3.98
N LYS A 100 10.75 -28.06 3.88
CA LYS A 100 11.60 -28.94 4.72
C LYS A 100 11.53 -28.58 6.19
N LYS A 101 11.53 -27.27 6.51
CA LYS A 101 11.54 -26.79 7.91
C LYS A 101 10.15 -26.85 8.55
N TYR A 102 9.07 -26.63 7.78
CA TYR A 102 7.70 -26.52 8.24
C TYR A 102 6.81 -27.56 7.56
N LYS A 103 7.17 -28.86 7.70
CA LYS A 103 6.53 -29.99 6.99
C LYS A 103 5.02 -30.10 7.19
N ASP A 104 4.54 -29.73 8.39
CA ASP A 104 3.13 -29.87 8.77
C ASP A 104 2.33 -28.57 8.57
N LYS A 105 2.88 -27.61 7.80
CA LYS A 105 2.23 -26.33 7.55
C LYS A 105 2.01 -26.10 6.06
N GLN A 106 0.88 -25.44 5.76
CA GLN A 106 0.54 -25.05 4.40
C GLN A 106 1.02 -23.63 4.11
N ILE A 107 1.54 -23.39 2.93
CA ILE A 107 1.82 -22.04 2.45
C ILE A 107 0.52 -21.46 1.91
N VAL A 108 0.02 -20.38 2.52
CA VAL A 108 -1.25 -19.73 2.16
C VAL A 108 -1.07 -18.43 1.40
N GLY A 109 0.12 -17.87 1.41
CA GLY A 109 0.45 -16.66 0.66
C GLY A 109 1.94 -16.42 0.60
N VAL A 110 2.40 -15.80 -0.46
CA VAL A 110 3.80 -15.42 -0.69
C VAL A 110 3.85 -13.99 -1.17
N VAL A 111 4.74 -13.20 -0.61
CA VAL A 111 5.08 -11.86 -1.07
C VAL A 111 6.58 -11.83 -1.38
N GLU A 112 6.92 -11.55 -2.63
CA GLU A 112 8.28 -11.21 -3.01
C GLU A 112 8.52 -9.73 -2.70
N LEU A 113 9.52 -9.42 -1.91
CA LEU A 113 9.98 -8.07 -1.61
C LEU A 113 11.34 -7.87 -2.25
N THR A 114 11.44 -6.90 -3.14
CA THR A 114 12.70 -6.50 -3.78
C THR A 114 13.06 -5.08 -3.36
N ASN A 115 14.29 -4.89 -2.92
CA ASN A 115 14.86 -3.57 -2.59
C ASN A 115 16.36 -3.53 -2.92
N ALA A 116 17.06 -2.47 -2.51
CA ALA A 116 18.50 -2.31 -2.75
C ALA A 116 19.35 -3.43 -2.14
N ASN A 117 18.87 -4.14 -1.11
CA ASN A 117 19.57 -5.25 -0.46
C ASN A 117 19.31 -6.61 -1.13
N GLY A 118 18.47 -6.66 -2.16
CA GLY A 118 18.14 -7.87 -2.91
C GLY A 118 16.69 -8.31 -2.75
N VAL A 119 16.46 -9.61 -2.91
CA VAL A 119 15.13 -10.23 -2.92
C VAL A 119 14.92 -11.06 -1.65
N LEU A 120 13.78 -10.84 -1.00
CA LEU A 120 13.27 -11.63 0.11
C LEU A 120 11.87 -12.13 -0.22
N TYR A 121 11.55 -13.33 0.25
CA TYR A 121 10.21 -13.90 0.18
C TYR A 121 9.62 -13.94 1.58
N GLU A 122 8.50 -13.26 1.78
CA GLU A 122 7.72 -13.36 2.99
C GLU A 122 6.56 -14.32 2.73
N LEU A 123 6.55 -15.42 3.47
CA LEU A 123 5.54 -16.47 3.35
C LEU A 123 4.63 -16.44 4.56
N THR A 124 3.34 -16.43 4.31
CA THR A 124 2.35 -16.76 5.33
C THR A 124 2.12 -18.25 5.25
N ILE A 125 2.45 -18.97 6.33
CA ILE A 125 2.21 -20.39 6.46
C ILE A 125 1.21 -20.65 7.58
N SER A 126 0.47 -21.75 7.53
CA SER A 126 -0.53 -22.06 8.55
C SER A 126 -0.58 -23.54 8.91
N ASP A 127 -0.97 -23.82 10.14
CA ASP A 127 -1.53 -25.08 10.59
C ASP A 127 -3.02 -24.90 10.94
N ASP A 128 -3.64 -25.88 11.59
CA ASP A 128 -5.08 -25.83 11.92
C ASP A 128 -5.45 -24.67 12.86
N LYS A 129 -4.51 -24.21 13.69
CA LYS A 129 -4.77 -23.23 14.76
C LYS A 129 -4.20 -21.87 14.52
N LYS A 130 -3.09 -21.76 13.77
CA LYS A 130 -2.27 -20.56 13.71
C LYS A 130 -1.76 -20.25 12.32
N TRP A 131 -1.50 -18.95 12.10
CA TRP A 131 -0.70 -18.47 10.99
C TRP A 131 0.68 -18.03 11.47
N TYR A 132 1.68 -18.20 10.63
CA TYR A 132 3.06 -17.80 10.88
C TYR A 132 3.57 -17.02 9.70
N VAL A 133 4.43 -16.03 9.94
CA VAL A 133 5.15 -15.32 8.90
C VAL A 133 6.60 -15.78 8.90
N VAL A 134 7.07 -16.25 7.76
CA VAL A 134 8.44 -16.73 7.55
C VAL A 134 9.06 -15.90 6.45
N ARG A 135 10.30 -15.44 6.66
CA ARG A 135 11.08 -14.78 5.59
C ARG A 135 12.22 -15.68 5.18
N ALA A 136 12.33 -15.89 3.88
CA ALA A 136 13.43 -16.61 3.24
C ALA A 136 14.11 -15.73 2.20
N ASP A 137 15.43 -15.84 2.09
CA ASP A 137 16.17 -15.22 1.00
C ASP A 137 16.07 -16.04 -0.30
N ALA A 138 16.57 -15.50 -1.41
CA ALA A 138 16.53 -16.15 -2.71
C ALA A 138 17.37 -17.45 -2.77
N GLN A 139 18.26 -17.68 -1.81
CA GLN A 139 19.07 -18.90 -1.71
C GLN A 139 18.42 -19.98 -0.83
N GLY A 140 17.28 -19.65 -0.18
CA GLY A 140 16.54 -20.54 0.71
C GLY A 140 16.98 -20.42 2.18
N GLY A 141 17.80 -19.44 2.54
CA GLY A 141 18.09 -19.13 3.93
C GLY A 141 16.85 -18.61 4.66
N ILE A 142 16.46 -19.24 5.77
CA ILE A 142 15.35 -18.74 6.61
C ILE A 142 15.93 -17.67 7.54
N VAL A 143 15.68 -16.40 7.20
CA VAL A 143 16.26 -15.24 7.91
C VAL A 143 15.39 -14.74 9.05
N TYR A 144 14.12 -15.11 9.07
CA TYR A 144 13.19 -14.65 10.08
C TYR A 144 11.95 -15.53 10.18
N THR A 145 11.47 -15.73 11.40
CA THR A 145 10.16 -16.35 11.66
C THR A 145 9.45 -15.54 12.73
N ARG A 146 8.32 -14.93 12.39
CA ARG A 146 7.48 -14.22 13.34
C ARG A 146 6.27 -15.06 13.72
N TYR A 147 5.89 -14.90 14.98
CA TYR A 147 4.82 -15.67 15.60
C TYR A 147 3.44 -15.45 14.98
N ALA A 148 2.69 -16.44 15.17
CA ALA A 148 1.37 -16.86 14.96
C ALA A 148 0.32 -15.83 15.38
N PHE A 149 -0.56 -15.54 14.45
CA PHE A 149 -1.88 -15.04 14.79
C PHE A 149 -2.79 -16.27 14.98
N ASN A 150 -3.60 -16.30 16.04
CA ASN A 150 -4.62 -17.32 16.18
C ASN A 150 -5.61 -17.17 15.02
N LYS A 151 -6.04 -18.29 14.44
CA LYS A 151 -7.15 -18.28 13.51
C LYS A 151 -8.42 -17.88 14.29
N PRO A 152 -9.29 -17.05 13.70
CA PRO A 152 -10.60 -16.83 14.30
C PRO A 152 -11.32 -18.17 14.45
N ALA A 153 -12.01 -18.35 15.59
CA ALA A 153 -12.82 -19.51 15.86
C ALA A 153 -14.01 -19.58 14.91
#